data_615bf793f024fc56184acf717af7a434
#
_entry.id   615bf793f024fc56184acf717af7a434
#
_cell.length_a   1.000
_cell.length_b   1.000
_cell.length_c   1.000
_cell.angle_alpha   90.00
_cell.angle_beta   90.00
_cell.angle_gamma   90.00
#
_symmetry.space_group_name_H-M   'P 1'
#
loop_
_entity.id
_entity.type
_entity.pdbx_description
1 polymer ?
#
loop_
_entity_poly.entity_id
_entity_poly.type
_entity_poly.pdbx_seq_one_letter_code
_entity_poly.pdbx_strand_id
1 'polypeptide(L)'
;MAKKKVRADSAATATDGVVPVVGMREPCPCGSGRRYKACHGKVEEVVETTRPFEGFASECDFVALRELVPSATAPLTLRSDAVSASGKPAGVRRVTLATVLPMAYPALVRMDGEILLGLQVNTSSGNASRDLARVLAIALDTEPGTPVDVPREATNSLRLQDLIDGSAPLDVTVHTSFDFWSDVKDMDEETRASLDRASAYAHPTVRLTSVDAAYWCQIGEKEHLRWAMPVPEEALLNAVARLDAAGESSLGEGTKLVGMFRAHGIVVPVWDLPLGFGASACEAPAAEFMSRLNAALADSTCAA
;
A
#
# COMPACT_ATOMS: atom_id res chain seq x y z
N MET A 1 -17.24 63.51 -17.93
CA MET A 1 -16.35 62.57 -18.66
C MET A 1 -16.70 61.12 -18.22
N ALA A 2 -17.42 60.41 -19.05
CA ALA A 2 -17.89 59.04 -18.72
C ALA A 2 -16.89 58.03 -19.28
N LYS A 3 -16.32 57.17 -18.40
CA LYS A 3 -15.46 56.04 -18.79
C LYS A 3 -16.31 54.88 -19.31
N LYS A 4 -16.16 54.59 -20.57
CA LYS A 4 -16.78 53.48 -21.32
C LYS A 4 -16.11 52.16 -20.86
N LYS A 5 -16.90 51.28 -20.26
CA LYS A 5 -16.48 49.93 -19.85
C LYS A 5 -16.53 49.01 -21.08
N VAL A 6 -15.37 48.57 -21.53
CA VAL A 6 -15.27 47.56 -22.60
C VAL A 6 -15.61 46.20 -21.95
N ARG A 7 -16.65 45.55 -22.42
CA ARG A 7 -16.96 44.16 -22.17
C ARG A 7 -16.09 43.33 -23.10
N ALA A 8 -15.23 42.47 -22.54
CA ALA A 8 -14.60 41.41 -23.28
C ALA A 8 -15.51 40.18 -23.18
N ASP A 9 -16.21 39.89 -24.28
CA ASP A 9 -16.81 38.59 -24.50
C ASP A 9 -15.68 37.62 -24.90
N SER A 10 -15.39 36.64 -24.06
CA SER A 10 -14.68 35.44 -24.47
C SER A 10 -15.46 34.24 -23.96
N ALA A 11 -16.46 33.85 -24.73
CA ALA A 11 -17.07 32.54 -24.61
C ALA A 11 -16.10 31.53 -25.25
N ALA A 12 -15.23 30.89 -24.44
CA ALA A 12 -14.54 29.68 -24.85
C ALA A 12 -15.54 28.52 -24.75
N THR A 13 -16.07 28.11 -25.90
CA THR A 13 -16.90 26.91 -26.02
C THR A 13 -16.04 25.67 -25.81
N ALA A 14 -16.50 24.79 -24.92
CA ALA A 14 -15.90 23.50 -24.65
C ALA A 14 -15.90 22.62 -25.91
N THR A 15 -14.71 22.32 -26.42
CA THR A 15 -14.46 21.22 -27.35
C THR A 15 -13.69 20.15 -26.61
N ASP A 16 -14.18 18.93 -26.66
CA ASP A 16 -13.59 17.70 -26.08
C ASP A 16 -13.64 17.52 -24.55
N GLY A 17 -14.84 17.59 -23.93
CA GLY A 17 -15.06 17.00 -22.61
C GLY A 17 -14.28 17.58 -21.42
N VAL A 18 -13.21 18.35 -21.64
CA VAL A 18 -12.38 18.96 -20.61
C VAL A 18 -12.84 20.38 -20.33
N VAL A 19 -13.31 20.62 -19.11
CA VAL A 19 -13.72 21.95 -18.67
C VAL A 19 -12.48 22.75 -18.25
N PRO A 20 -12.18 23.92 -18.88
CA PRO A 20 -11.03 24.73 -18.53
C PRO A 20 -11.02 25.12 -17.04
N VAL A 21 -9.84 25.10 -16.41
CA VAL A 21 -9.66 25.56 -15.03
C VAL A 21 -9.72 27.09 -15.01
N VAL A 22 -10.67 27.63 -14.26
CA VAL A 22 -10.87 29.09 -14.07
C VAL A 22 -10.80 29.44 -12.59
N GLY A 23 -10.85 30.70 -12.24
CA GLY A 23 -10.86 31.13 -10.84
C GLY A 23 -12.03 30.54 -10.07
N MET A 24 -11.79 30.09 -8.82
CA MET A 24 -12.76 29.38 -7.96
C MET A 24 -14.11 30.10 -7.80
N ARG A 25 -14.13 31.43 -7.95
CA ARG A 25 -15.33 32.26 -7.83
C ARG A 25 -15.96 32.64 -9.16
N GLU A 26 -15.30 32.32 -10.29
CA GLU A 26 -15.80 32.58 -11.62
C GLU A 26 -16.92 31.63 -12.03
N PRO A 27 -17.78 32.00 -12.99
CA PRO A 27 -18.76 31.09 -13.55
C PRO A 27 -18.06 29.87 -14.18
N CYS A 28 -18.63 28.69 -13.95
CA CYS A 28 -18.05 27.46 -14.51
C CYS A 28 -18.19 27.46 -16.06
N PRO A 29 -17.09 27.18 -16.79
CA PRO A 29 -17.11 27.15 -18.26
C PRO A 29 -18.02 26.07 -18.87
N CYS A 30 -18.49 25.08 -18.05
CA CYS A 30 -19.43 24.06 -18.51
C CYS A 30 -20.85 24.58 -18.82
N GLY A 31 -21.12 25.85 -18.59
CA GLY A 31 -22.45 26.45 -18.86
C GLY A 31 -23.52 26.16 -17.79
N SER A 32 -23.16 25.51 -16.68
CA SER A 32 -24.12 25.17 -15.61
C SER A 32 -24.68 26.36 -14.82
N GLY A 33 -24.19 27.59 -15.07
CA GLY A 33 -24.53 28.79 -14.31
C GLY A 33 -24.00 28.80 -12.86
N ARG A 34 -23.36 27.76 -12.41
CA ARG A 34 -22.74 27.68 -11.07
C ARG A 34 -21.33 28.26 -11.08
N ARG A 35 -20.85 28.71 -9.91
CA ARG A 35 -19.44 29.09 -9.74
C ARG A 35 -18.55 27.85 -9.88
N TYR A 36 -17.32 28.02 -10.42
CA TYR A 36 -16.37 26.91 -10.65
C TYR A 36 -16.17 26.05 -9.40
N LYS A 37 -15.94 26.64 -8.22
CA LYS A 37 -15.82 25.93 -6.93
C LYS A 37 -17.03 25.07 -6.54
N ALA A 38 -18.21 25.39 -7.06
CA ALA A 38 -19.44 24.67 -6.76
C ALA A 38 -19.87 23.70 -7.88
N CYS A 39 -19.03 23.59 -8.92
CA CYS A 39 -19.22 22.75 -10.08
C CYS A 39 -17.97 21.88 -10.31
N HIS A 40 -17.17 22.18 -11.33
CA HIS A 40 -15.96 21.41 -11.68
C HIS A 40 -14.73 21.74 -10.80
N GLY A 41 -14.75 22.83 -10.08
CA GLY A 41 -13.73 23.18 -9.09
C GLY A 41 -14.06 22.73 -7.67
N LYS A 42 -14.98 21.78 -7.49
CA LYS A 42 -15.15 21.10 -6.19
C LYS A 42 -13.85 20.36 -5.90
N VAL A 43 -13.12 20.82 -4.89
CA VAL A 43 -12.13 19.98 -4.23
C VAL A 43 -12.96 18.97 -3.44
N GLU A 44 -12.99 17.71 -3.86
CA GLU A 44 -13.48 16.64 -3.00
C GLU A 44 -12.60 16.67 -1.74
N GLU A 45 -13.23 16.76 -0.60
CA GLU A 45 -12.54 16.67 0.69
C GLU A 45 -11.92 15.27 0.74
N VAL A 46 -10.60 15.21 0.67
CA VAL A 46 -9.87 13.94 0.76
C VAL A 46 -10.04 13.43 2.18
N VAL A 47 -11.01 12.55 2.41
CA VAL A 47 -11.17 11.86 3.68
C VAL A 47 -10.14 10.74 3.71
N GLU A 48 -9.07 10.94 4.47
CA GLU A 48 -8.07 9.89 4.68
C GLU A 48 -8.73 8.67 5.33
N THR A 49 -8.61 7.54 4.68
CA THR A 49 -9.09 6.26 5.20
C THR A 49 -8.03 5.67 6.11
N THR A 50 -8.34 5.53 7.38
CA THR A 50 -7.40 5.01 8.38
C THR A 50 -7.01 3.55 8.12
N ARG A 51 -7.93 2.72 7.60
CA ARG A 51 -7.68 1.28 7.28
C ARG A 51 -8.06 0.98 5.83
N PRO A 52 -7.19 1.29 4.86
CA PRO A 52 -7.50 1.10 3.43
C PRO A 52 -7.63 -0.37 3.02
N PHE A 53 -6.99 -1.29 3.75
CA PHE A 53 -6.97 -2.72 3.46
C PHE A 53 -7.91 -3.53 4.36
N GLU A 54 -8.77 -2.87 5.13
CA GLU A 54 -9.76 -3.54 5.98
C GLU A 54 -10.67 -4.46 5.15
N GLY A 55 -10.88 -5.67 5.68
CA GLY A 55 -11.67 -6.71 5.04
C GLY A 55 -10.87 -7.71 4.20
N PHE A 56 -9.56 -7.51 4.02
CA PHE A 56 -8.67 -8.54 3.49
C PHE A 56 -8.25 -9.53 4.58
N ALA A 57 -8.21 -10.81 4.25
CA ALA A 57 -7.70 -11.85 5.17
C ALA A 57 -6.25 -11.57 5.58
N SER A 58 -5.45 -11.02 4.67
CA SER A 58 -4.05 -10.63 4.88
C SER A 58 -3.85 -9.13 5.01
N GLU A 59 -4.78 -8.40 5.63
CA GLU A 59 -4.65 -6.94 5.82
C GLU A 59 -3.30 -6.54 6.40
N CYS A 60 -2.83 -7.28 7.40
CA CYS A 60 -1.55 -7.01 8.05
C CYS A 60 -0.34 -7.21 7.14
N ASP A 61 -0.39 -8.19 6.22
CA ASP A 61 0.67 -8.35 5.22
C ASP A 61 0.64 -7.21 4.19
N PHE A 62 -0.53 -6.73 3.75
CA PHE A 62 -0.61 -5.53 2.90
C PHE A 62 0.04 -4.32 3.56
N VAL A 63 -0.22 -4.11 4.84
CA VAL A 63 0.38 -3.01 5.61
C VAL A 63 1.88 -3.22 5.76
N ALA A 64 2.32 -4.43 6.12
CA ALA A 64 3.74 -4.75 6.30
C ALA A 64 4.54 -4.59 5.00
N LEU A 65 4.02 -5.10 3.88
CA LEU A 65 4.66 -4.95 2.57
C LEU A 65 4.76 -3.49 2.13
N ARG A 66 3.78 -2.67 2.50
CA ARG A 66 3.79 -1.26 2.14
C ARG A 66 4.79 -0.44 2.95
N GLU A 67 4.94 -0.73 4.25
CA GLU A 67 5.64 0.14 5.20
C GLU A 67 6.94 -0.46 5.76
N LEU A 68 7.09 -1.78 5.74
CA LEU A 68 8.16 -2.47 6.48
C LEU A 68 9.11 -3.25 5.58
N VAL A 69 8.60 -3.80 4.48
CA VAL A 69 9.33 -4.75 3.63
C VAL A 69 9.83 -4.05 2.38
N PRO A 70 11.15 -3.93 2.18
CA PRO A 70 11.68 -3.16 1.06
C PRO A 70 11.43 -3.84 -0.27
N SER A 71 11.54 -5.16 -0.33
CA SER A 71 11.48 -5.90 -1.59
C SER A 71 10.70 -7.20 -1.42
N ALA A 72 9.49 -7.26 -2.01
CA ALA A 72 8.64 -8.44 -1.97
C ALA A 72 7.61 -8.45 -3.10
N THR A 73 7.08 -9.64 -3.36
CA THR A 73 5.96 -9.87 -4.27
C THR A 73 4.92 -10.78 -3.62
N ALA A 74 3.66 -10.66 -4.08
CA ALA A 74 2.59 -11.58 -3.70
C ALA A 74 1.57 -11.72 -4.86
N PRO A 75 1.24 -12.94 -5.31
CA PRO A 75 0.19 -13.14 -6.30
C PRO A 75 -1.16 -12.65 -5.77
N LEU A 76 -1.94 -12.02 -6.65
CA LEU A 76 -3.31 -11.59 -6.37
C LEU A 76 -4.30 -12.38 -7.22
N THR A 77 -5.40 -12.80 -6.63
CA THR A 77 -6.51 -13.43 -7.35
C THR A 77 -7.55 -12.36 -7.69
N LEU A 78 -7.81 -12.18 -8.99
CA LEU A 78 -8.91 -11.30 -9.43
C LEU A 78 -10.25 -11.92 -9.08
N ARG A 79 -11.21 -11.10 -8.72
CA ARG A 79 -12.61 -11.52 -8.62
C ARG A 79 -13.16 -11.82 -10.00
N SER A 80 -14.10 -12.75 -10.09
CA SER A 80 -14.75 -13.13 -11.35
C SER A 80 -15.56 -11.99 -12.00
N ASP A 81 -16.00 -11.02 -11.19
CA ASP A 81 -16.75 -9.83 -11.59
C ASP A 81 -15.87 -8.56 -11.71
N ALA A 82 -14.55 -8.70 -11.60
CA ALA A 82 -13.62 -7.59 -11.75
C ALA A 82 -13.71 -6.97 -13.14
N VAL A 83 -13.64 -5.64 -13.18
CA VAL A 83 -13.72 -4.86 -14.43
C VAL A 83 -12.52 -3.93 -14.60
N SER A 84 -12.15 -3.70 -15.85
CA SER A 84 -11.12 -2.72 -16.21
C SER A 84 -11.64 -1.28 -16.14
N ALA A 85 -10.76 -0.31 -16.35
CA ALA A 85 -11.12 1.12 -16.37
C ALA A 85 -12.14 1.45 -17.50
N SER A 86 -12.13 0.70 -18.61
CA SER A 86 -13.12 0.81 -19.68
C SER A 86 -14.43 0.08 -19.42
N GLY A 87 -14.58 -0.56 -18.23
CA GLY A 87 -15.76 -1.34 -17.85
C GLY A 87 -15.84 -2.72 -18.48
N LYS A 88 -14.78 -3.21 -19.12
CA LYS A 88 -14.72 -4.58 -19.67
C LYS A 88 -14.40 -5.57 -18.56
N PRO A 89 -14.94 -6.83 -18.64
CA PRO A 89 -14.53 -7.88 -17.73
C PRO A 89 -13.01 -8.10 -17.76
N ALA A 90 -12.39 -8.21 -16.58
CA ALA A 90 -10.94 -8.38 -16.46
C ALA A 90 -10.42 -9.66 -17.11
N GLY A 91 -11.25 -10.69 -17.22
CA GLY A 91 -10.86 -12.00 -17.72
C GLY A 91 -9.87 -12.71 -16.79
N VAL A 92 -9.18 -13.70 -17.33
CA VAL A 92 -8.14 -14.43 -16.59
C VAL A 92 -6.80 -13.72 -16.84
N ARG A 93 -6.35 -12.96 -15.86
CA ARG A 93 -5.05 -12.25 -15.87
C ARG A 93 -4.25 -12.64 -14.64
N ARG A 94 -2.95 -12.79 -14.79
CA ARG A 94 -2.03 -12.89 -13.65
C ARG A 94 -1.74 -11.48 -13.14
N VAL A 95 -1.95 -11.28 -11.85
CA VAL A 95 -1.63 -10.02 -11.16
C VAL A 95 -0.74 -10.34 -9.99
N THR A 96 0.37 -9.64 -9.88
CA THR A 96 1.32 -9.78 -8.79
C THR A 96 1.48 -8.43 -8.11
N LEU A 97 1.13 -8.36 -6.83
CA LEU A 97 1.46 -7.22 -5.98
C LEU A 97 2.97 -7.18 -5.80
N ALA A 98 3.56 -6.02 -5.94
CA ALA A 98 5.01 -5.83 -5.86
C ALA A 98 5.35 -4.58 -5.05
N THR A 99 6.37 -4.64 -4.21
CA THR A 99 6.95 -3.43 -3.63
C THR A 99 7.65 -2.62 -4.72
N VAL A 100 7.71 -1.31 -4.57
CA VAL A 100 8.09 -0.40 -5.64
C VAL A 100 9.52 0.09 -5.47
N LEU A 101 10.28 0.05 -6.58
CA LEU A 101 11.52 0.78 -6.71
C LEU A 101 11.29 2.29 -6.53
N PRO A 102 12.20 3.03 -5.91
CA PRO A 102 12.18 4.48 -5.98
C PRO A 102 12.10 4.96 -7.44
N MET A 103 11.10 5.79 -7.76
CA MET A 103 10.81 6.33 -9.10
C MET A 103 10.29 5.31 -10.14
N ALA A 104 9.84 4.14 -9.73
CA ALA A 104 9.22 3.18 -10.63
C ALA A 104 7.77 3.58 -10.98
N TYR A 105 7.26 2.96 -12.05
CA TYR A 105 5.88 3.11 -12.46
C TYR A 105 4.91 2.47 -11.44
N PRO A 106 3.68 2.97 -11.33
CA PRO A 106 2.68 2.40 -10.41
C PRO A 106 2.25 0.97 -10.79
N ALA A 107 2.38 0.60 -12.06
CA ALA A 107 2.27 -0.79 -12.52
C ALA A 107 3.02 -0.97 -13.84
N LEU A 108 3.30 -2.23 -14.16
CA LEU A 108 3.87 -2.68 -15.43
C LEU A 108 3.07 -3.87 -15.94
N VAL A 109 2.66 -3.82 -17.20
CA VAL A 109 2.13 -5.00 -17.90
C VAL A 109 3.27 -5.65 -18.68
N ARG A 110 3.70 -6.81 -18.23
CA ARG A 110 4.81 -7.56 -18.84
C ARG A 110 4.49 -8.06 -20.24
N MET A 111 5.50 -8.43 -21.01
CA MET A 111 5.33 -8.96 -22.37
C MET A 111 4.48 -10.23 -22.41
N ASP A 112 4.46 -11.04 -21.35
CA ASP A 112 3.63 -12.23 -21.22
C ASP A 112 2.20 -11.94 -20.69
N GLY A 113 1.88 -10.68 -20.46
CA GLY A 113 0.59 -10.20 -19.99
C GLY A 113 0.40 -10.21 -18.48
N GLU A 114 1.40 -10.59 -17.67
CA GLU A 114 1.34 -10.46 -16.23
C GLU A 114 1.35 -8.98 -15.83
N ILE A 115 0.53 -8.61 -14.86
CA ILE A 115 0.49 -7.26 -14.31
C ILE A 115 1.27 -7.25 -13.00
N LEU A 116 2.35 -6.47 -12.93
CA LEU A 116 2.98 -6.09 -11.67
C LEU A 116 2.31 -4.84 -11.14
N LEU A 117 1.66 -4.94 -10.00
CA LEU A 117 0.96 -3.83 -9.34
C LEU A 117 1.83 -3.28 -8.21
N GLY A 118 2.30 -2.04 -8.35
CA GLY A 118 3.14 -1.38 -7.35
C GLY A 118 2.35 -0.97 -6.11
N LEU A 119 2.75 -1.47 -4.94
CA LEU A 119 2.03 -1.24 -3.69
C LEU A 119 2.20 0.19 -3.14
N GLN A 120 3.38 0.79 -3.30
CA GLN A 120 3.70 2.13 -2.79
C GLN A 120 3.36 3.24 -3.80
N VAL A 121 2.24 3.14 -4.51
CA VAL A 121 1.78 4.24 -5.36
C VAL A 121 1.50 5.50 -4.53
N ASN A 122 1.79 6.66 -5.10
CA ASN A 122 1.46 7.93 -4.47
C ASN A 122 -0.06 8.03 -4.31
N THR A 123 -0.50 8.18 -3.06
CA THR A 123 -1.93 8.34 -2.76
C THR A 123 -2.40 9.72 -3.18
N SER A 124 -3.36 9.78 -4.08
CA SER A 124 -4.02 11.01 -4.50
C SER A 124 -5.43 11.13 -3.95
N SER A 125 -6.05 9.99 -3.60
CA SER A 125 -7.41 9.92 -3.08
C SER A 125 -7.49 9.92 -1.54
N GLY A 126 -6.37 9.90 -0.82
CA GLY A 126 -6.32 9.67 0.62
C GLY A 126 -6.68 8.23 1.05
N ASN A 127 -6.82 7.33 0.08
CA ASN A 127 -7.13 5.92 0.31
C ASN A 127 -6.30 5.02 -0.60
N ALA A 128 -5.28 4.36 -0.03
CA ALA A 128 -4.35 3.50 -0.76
C ALA A 128 -5.06 2.37 -1.55
N SER A 129 -6.15 1.82 -1.02
CA SER A 129 -6.93 0.79 -1.71
C SER A 129 -7.60 1.32 -2.97
N ARG A 130 -8.12 2.55 -2.96
CA ARG A 130 -8.71 3.20 -4.15
C ARG A 130 -7.64 3.51 -5.18
N ASP A 131 -6.48 4.00 -4.75
CA ASP A 131 -5.39 4.32 -5.66
C ASP A 131 -4.85 3.05 -6.34
N LEU A 132 -4.70 1.95 -5.61
CA LEU A 132 -4.33 0.65 -6.16
C LEU A 132 -5.40 0.09 -7.10
N ALA A 133 -6.68 0.17 -6.74
CA ALA A 133 -7.77 -0.26 -7.61
C ALA A 133 -7.78 0.50 -8.94
N ARG A 134 -7.54 1.80 -8.89
CA ARG A 134 -7.44 2.64 -10.08
C ARG A 134 -6.29 2.22 -10.99
N VAL A 135 -5.11 2.01 -10.42
CA VAL A 135 -3.93 1.53 -11.15
C VAL A 135 -4.21 0.19 -11.79
N LEU A 136 -4.75 -0.76 -11.02
CA LEU A 136 -5.09 -2.10 -11.51
C LEU A 136 -6.13 -2.07 -12.63
N ALA A 137 -7.20 -1.28 -12.46
CA ALA A 137 -8.25 -1.17 -13.49
C ALA A 137 -7.70 -0.62 -14.83
N ILE A 138 -6.75 0.34 -14.78
CA ILE A 138 -6.06 0.85 -15.99
C ILE A 138 -5.13 -0.21 -16.56
N ALA A 139 -4.37 -0.91 -15.72
CA ALA A 139 -3.45 -1.96 -16.14
C ALA A 139 -4.16 -3.11 -16.88
N LEU A 140 -5.41 -3.42 -16.50
CA LEU A 140 -6.25 -4.41 -17.17
C LEU A 140 -6.60 -4.04 -18.63
N ASP A 141 -6.59 -2.75 -18.98
CA ASP A 141 -6.79 -2.24 -20.35
C ASP A 141 -5.47 -1.95 -21.08
N THR A 142 -4.33 -2.05 -20.39
CA THR A 142 -3.02 -1.68 -20.94
C THR A 142 -2.42 -2.84 -21.75
N GLU A 143 -1.80 -2.50 -22.87
CA GLU A 143 -1.13 -3.48 -23.73
C GLU A 143 0.14 -4.06 -23.09
N PRO A 144 0.47 -5.34 -23.35
CA PRO A 144 1.70 -5.96 -22.88
C PRO A 144 2.96 -5.18 -23.26
N GLY A 145 3.95 -5.16 -22.37
CA GLY A 145 5.22 -4.45 -22.54
C GLY A 145 5.15 -2.95 -22.24
N THR A 146 4.02 -2.47 -21.69
CA THR A 146 3.81 -1.04 -21.45
C THR A 146 3.74 -0.72 -19.96
N PRO A 147 4.48 0.29 -19.48
CA PRO A 147 4.29 0.83 -18.15
C PRO A 147 2.93 1.54 -18.06
N VAL A 148 2.30 1.45 -16.90
CA VAL A 148 0.99 2.05 -16.65
C VAL A 148 1.17 3.50 -16.22
N ASP A 149 0.61 4.43 -17.01
CA ASP A 149 0.50 5.85 -16.63
C ASP A 149 -0.89 6.11 -16.03
N VAL A 150 -0.90 6.77 -14.88
CA VAL A 150 -2.13 7.03 -14.13
C VAL A 150 -2.44 8.52 -14.13
N PRO A 151 -3.48 8.96 -14.82
CA PRO A 151 -3.89 10.36 -14.82
C PRO A 151 -4.19 10.87 -13.41
N ARG A 152 -3.81 12.11 -13.10
CA ARG A 152 -4.05 12.72 -11.78
C ARG A 152 -5.53 12.89 -11.43
N GLU A 153 -6.36 13.03 -12.45
CA GLU A 153 -7.79 13.27 -12.32
C GLU A 153 -8.58 11.99 -12.62
N ALA A 154 -8.77 11.12 -11.66
CA ALA A 154 -9.66 9.99 -11.86
C ALA A 154 -10.68 9.88 -10.72
N THR A 155 -11.92 9.89 -11.13
CA THR A 155 -13.14 9.76 -10.32
C THR A 155 -13.57 8.31 -10.13
N ASN A 156 -12.61 7.37 -9.95
CA ASN A 156 -12.98 5.99 -9.69
C ASN A 156 -13.30 5.79 -8.21
N SER A 157 -14.50 5.29 -7.91
CA SER A 157 -14.96 4.94 -6.56
C SER A 157 -14.56 3.53 -6.13
N LEU A 158 -14.01 2.70 -7.03
CA LEU A 158 -13.62 1.32 -6.75
C LEU A 158 -12.51 1.27 -5.71
N ARG A 159 -12.60 0.26 -4.85
CA ARG A 159 -11.55 -0.14 -3.91
C ARG A 159 -10.88 -1.42 -4.43
N LEU A 160 -9.68 -1.71 -3.94
CA LEU A 160 -8.98 -2.96 -4.30
C LEU A 160 -9.83 -4.19 -3.94
N GLN A 161 -10.60 -4.12 -2.86
CA GLN A 161 -11.56 -5.14 -2.42
C GLN A 161 -12.65 -5.46 -3.47
N ASP A 162 -12.90 -4.53 -4.40
CA ASP A 162 -13.87 -4.72 -5.48
C ASP A 162 -13.29 -5.46 -6.68
N LEU A 163 -11.96 -5.55 -6.77
CA LEU A 163 -11.24 -6.13 -7.91
C LEU A 163 -10.55 -7.46 -7.59
N ILE A 164 -10.10 -7.66 -6.35
CA ILE A 164 -9.39 -8.87 -5.95
C ILE A 164 -10.16 -9.67 -4.90
N ASP A 165 -9.92 -10.97 -4.84
CA ASP A 165 -10.46 -11.84 -3.81
C ASP A 165 -9.72 -11.61 -2.49
N GLY A 166 -10.37 -10.86 -1.59
CA GLY A 166 -9.80 -10.53 -0.27
C GLY A 166 -9.83 -11.67 0.75
N SER A 167 -10.49 -12.78 0.45
CA SER A 167 -10.54 -13.96 1.34
C SER A 167 -9.31 -14.85 1.22
N ALA A 168 -8.57 -14.76 0.10
CA ALA A 168 -7.35 -15.51 -0.10
C ALA A 168 -6.19 -14.92 0.71
N PRO A 169 -5.41 -15.73 1.43
CA PRO A 169 -4.20 -15.26 2.07
C PRO A 169 -3.15 -14.88 1.00
N LEU A 170 -2.33 -13.85 1.30
CA LEU A 170 -1.21 -13.48 0.45
C LEU A 170 -0.07 -14.49 0.61
N ASP A 171 0.37 -15.05 -0.50
CA ASP A 171 1.61 -15.83 -0.58
C ASP A 171 2.79 -14.89 -0.82
N VAL A 172 3.34 -14.37 0.28
CA VAL A 172 4.39 -13.35 0.25
C VAL A 172 5.75 -13.96 0.01
N THR A 173 6.40 -13.56 -1.07
CA THR A 173 7.82 -13.84 -1.34
C THR A 173 8.65 -12.59 -1.09
N VAL A 174 9.56 -12.64 -0.11
CA VAL A 174 10.53 -11.57 0.16
C VAL A 174 11.78 -11.78 -0.70
N HIS A 175 12.26 -10.72 -1.33
CA HIS A 175 13.43 -10.73 -2.21
C HIS A 175 14.58 -9.91 -1.64
N THR A 176 15.79 -10.20 -2.10
CA THR A 176 17.01 -9.45 -1.77
C THR A 176 17.34 -8.37 -2.80
N SER A 177 16.63 -8.37 -3.92
CA SER A 177 16.79 -7.41 -5.02
C SER A 177 15.43 -7.03 -5.60
N PHE A 178 15.41 -6.10 -6.55
CA PHE A 178 14.22 -5.71 -7.30
C PHE A 178 14.17 -6.31 -8.71
N ASP A 179 14.91 -7.36 -8.98
CA ASP A 179 15.02 -7.98 -10.31
C ASP A 179 13.68 -8.45 -10.87
N PHE A 180 12.71 -8.73 -10.00
CA PHE A 180 11.35 -9.09 -10.42
C PHE A 180 10.63 -7.98 -11.20
N TRP A 181 11.08 -6.73 -11.15
CA TRP A 181 10.56 -5.65 -11.99
C TRP A 181 11.05 -5.73 -13.43
N SER A 182 12.08 -6.49 -13.70
CA SER A 182 12.69 -6.63 -15.02
C SER A 182 12.30 -7.94 -15.67
N ASP A 183 11.75 -7.86 -16.89
CA ASP A 183 11.48 -9.03 -17.73
C ASP A 183 12.67 -9.38 -18.63
N VAL A 184 13.73 -8.60 -18.59
CA VAL A 184 14.67 -8.54 -19.70
C VAL A 184 15.89 -9.39 -19.43
N LYS A 185 15.99 -10.50 -20.18
CA LYS A 185 17.22 -11.29 -20.28
C LYS A 185 18.40 -10.48 -20.84
N ASP A 186 18.10 -9.40 -21.58
CA ASP A 186 19.05 -8.51 -22.24
C ASP A 186 18.91 -7.06 -21.75
N MET A 187 19.01 -6.87 -20.43
CA MET A 187 19.00 -5.55 -19.81
C MET A 187 20.30 -4.79 -20.16
N ASP A 188 20.17 -3.53 -20.56
CA ASP A 188 21.35 -2.69 -20.78
C ASP A 188 22.10 -2.44 -19.46
N GLU A 189 23.37 -2.04 -19.57
CA GLU A 189 24.26 -1.85 -18.43
C GLU A 189 23.78 -0.72 -17.50
N GLU A 190 23.16 0.31 -18.03
CA GLU A 190 22.64 1.45 -17.26
C GLU A 190 21.44 1.06 -16.42
N THR A 191 20.51 0.31 -16.99
CA THR A 191 19.33 -0.22 -16.28
C THR A 191 19.76 -1.20 -15.20
N ARG A 192 20.71 -2.09 -15.49
CA ARG A 192 21.29 -3.02 -14.50
C ARG A 192 21.93 -2.26 -13.34
N ALA A 193 22.78 -1.30 -13.61
CA ALA A 193 23.43 -0.49 -12.58
C ALA A 193 22.41 0.32 -11.75
N SER A 194 21.27 0.70 -12.33
CA SER A 194 20.19 1.37 -11.61
C SER A 194 19.47 0.41 -10.66
N LEU A 195 19.16 -0.81 -11.11
CA LEU A 195 18.56 -1.86 -10.27
C LEU A 195 19.49 -2.28 -9.13
N ASP A 196 20.79 -2.45 -9.40
CA ASP A 196 21.78 -2.80 -8.39
C ASP A 196 21.87 -1.72 -7.30
N ARG A 197 21.88 -0.44 -7.71
CA ARG A 197 21.86 0.68 -6.76
C ARG A 197 20.58 0.69 -5.91
N ALA A 198 19.42 0.44 -6.51
CA ALA A 198 18.16 0.37 -5.78
C ALA A 198 18.16 -0.83 -4.82
N SER A 199 18.63 -1.99 -5.28
CA SER A 199 18.72 -3.22 -4.49
C SER A 199 19.64 -3.07 -3.27
N ALA A 200 20.68 -2.23 -3.35
CA ALA A 200 21.56 -1.93 -2.23
C ALA A 200 20.84 -1.24 -1.04
N TYR A 201 19.67 -0.64 -1.28
CA TYR A 201 18.82 -0.09 -0.20
C TYR A 201 17.85 -1.11 0.39
N ALA A 202 17.70 -2.28 -0.23
CA ALA A 202 16.88 -3.36 0.30
C ALA A 202 17.63 -4.04 1.45
N HIS A 203 17.32 -3.62 2.69
CA HIS A 203 17.89 -4.28 3.86
C HIS A 203 17.39 -5.72 3.99
N PRO A 204 18.23 -6.65 4.52
CA PRO A 204 17.83 -8.02 4.75
C PRO A 204 16.54 -8.11 5.53
N THR A 205 15.56 -8.82 4.99
CA THR A 205 14.24 -9.00 5.59
C THR A 205 13.76 -10.42 5.36
N VAL A 206 13.14 -11.02 6.37
CA VAL A 206 12.56 -12.36 6.31
C VAL A 206 11.19 -12.35 6.97
N ARG A 207 10.17 -12.85 6.28
CA ARG A 207 8.85 -13.10 6.85
C ARG A 207 8.92 -14.36 7.72
N LEU A 208 8.43 -14.30 8.95
CA LEU A 208 8.30 -15.49 9.78
C LEU A 208 7.20 -16.41 9.24
N THR A 209 7.33 -17.70 9.52
CA THR A 209 6.39 -18.75 9.11
C THR A 209 5.51 -19.23 10.26
N SER A 210 5.96 -19.05 11.49
CA SER A 210 5.25 -19.49 12.71
C SER A 210 4.07 -18.60 13.08
N VAL A 211 4.04 -17.36 12.56
CA VAL A 211 3.01 -16.37 12.82
C VAL A 211 2.79 -15.51 11.60
N ASP A 212 1.61 -14.88 11.50
CA ASP A 212 1.26 -14.04 10.36
C ASP A 212 1.84 -12.64 10.49
N ALA A 213 2.24 -12.05 9.35
CA ALA A 213 2.66 -10.66 9.18
C ALA A 213 3.76 -10.17 10.14
N ALA A 214 4.64 -11.07 10.56
CA ALA A 214 5.85 -10.77 11.35
C ALA A 214 7.09 -10.83 10.46
N TYR A 215 7.91 -9.78 10.52
CA TYR A 215 9.07 -9.62 9.65
C TYR A 215 10.31 -9.31 10.48
N TRP A 216 11.28 -10.23 10.44
CA TRP A 216 12.64 -9.95 10.89
C TRP A 216 13.34 -9.07 9.86
N CYS A 217 14.12 -8.10 10.30
CA CYS A 217 14.97 -7.31 9.42
C CYS A 217 16.26 -6.90 10.10
N GLN A 218 17.30 -6.68 9.28
CA GLN A 218 18.56 -6.12 9.72
C GLN A 218 18.78 -4.75 9.08
N ILE A 219 18.93 -3.71 9.90
CA ILE A 219 19.18 -2.34 9.46
C ILE A 219 20.50 -1.88 10.07
N GLY A 220 21.55 -1.81 9.26
CA GLY A 220 22.90 -1.56 9.73
C GLY A 220 23.36 -2.66 10.69
N GLU A 221 23.74 -2.26 11.92
CA GLU A 221 24.21 -3.18 12.97
C GLU A 221 23.09 -3.59 13.94
N LYS A 222 21.82 -3.37 13.59
CA LYS A 222 20.68 -3.71 14.44
C LYS A 222 19.75 -4.69 13.75
N GLU A 223 19.26 -5.63 14.53
CA GLU A 223 18.21 -6.53 14.09
C GLU A 223 16.90 -6.20 14.82
N HIS A 224 15.79 -6.35 14.12
CA HIS A 224 14.47 -6.07 14.65
C HIS A 224 13.48 -7.15 14.21
N LEU A 225 12.49 -7.43 15.08
CA LEU A 225 11.23 -8.02 14.62
C LEU A 225 10.17 -6.92 14.60
N ARG A 226 9.50 -6.75 13.44
CA ARG A 226 8.36 -5.85 13.24
C ARG A 226 7.15 -6.68 12.92
N TRP A 227 6.07 -6.49 13.67
CA TRP A 227 4.93 -7.39 13.57
C TRP A 227 3.62 -6.62 13.44
N ALA A 228 3.00 -6.64 12.26
CA ALA A 228 1.68 -6.05 12.06
C ALA A 228 0.60 -6.97 12.66
N MET A 229 -0.17 -6.47 13.62
CA MET A 229 -1.13 -7.29 14.38
C MET A 229 -2.57 -6.93 14.06
N PRO A 230 -3.45 -7.90 13.71
CA PRO A 230 -4.84 -7.66 13.37
C PRO A 230 -5.73 -7.48 14.61
N VAL A 231 -5.20 -6.89 15.67
CA VAL A 231 -5.88 -6.68 16.94
C VAL A 231 -6.29 -5.22 17.07
N PRO A 232 -7.50 -4.90 17.54
CA PRO A 232 -7.88 -3.52 17.83
C PRO A 232 -6.88 -2.86 18.77
N GLU A 233 -6.51 -1.62 18.45
CA GLU A 233 -5.41 -0.90 19.11
C GLU A 233 -5.51 -0.91 20.63
N GLU A 234 -6.66 -0.50 21.18
CA GLU A 234 -6.84 -0.41 22.63
C GLU A 234 -6.67 -1.79 23.31
N ALA A 235 -7.22 -2.85 22.70
CA ALA A 235 -7.08 -4.21 23.20
C ALA A 235 -5.62 -4.67 23.17
N LEU A 236 -4.90 -4.38 22.07
CA LEU A 236 -3.49 -4.74 21.94
C LEU A 236 -2.63 -3.99 22.96
N LEU A 237 -2.82 -2.67 23.09
CA LEU A 237 -2.07 -1.86 24.05
C LEU A 237 -2.26 -2.35 25.48
N ASN A 238 -3.50 -2.66 25.87
CA ASN A 238 -3.82 -3.18 27.19
C ASN A 238 -3.21 -4.57 27.44
N ALA A 239 -3.26 -5.46 26.45
CA ALA A 239 -2.69 -6.79 26.58
C ALA A 239 -1.15 -6.73 26.69
N VAL A 240 -0.51 -5.93 25.83
CA VAL A 240 0.95 -5.76 25.86
C VAL A 240 1.40 -5.09 27.17
N ALA A 241 0.66 -4.10 27.69
CA ALA A 241 0.98 -3.49 28.98
C ALA A 241 0.93 -4.50 30.14
N ARG A 242 -0.03 -5.45 30.12
CA ARG A 242 -0.07 -6.55 31.13
C ARG A 242 1.13 -7.48 30.99
N LEU A 243 1.48 -7.86 29.76
CA LEU A 243 2.67 -8.69 29.52
C LEU A 243 3.96 -7.98 29.95
N ASP A 244 4.06 -6.68 29.72
CA ASP A 244 5.22 -5.89 30.14
C ASP A 244 5.31 -5.80 31.66
N ALA A 245 4.20 -5.54 32.36
CA ALA A 245 4.14 -5.54 33.81
C ALA A 245 4.48 -6.92 34.43
N ALA A 246 4.19 -8.01 33.73
CA ALA A 246 4.58 -9.37 34.13
C ALA A 246 6.03 -9.73 33.75
N GLY A 247 6.75 -8.88 33.01
CA GLY A 247 8.08 -9.20 32.46
C GLY A 247 8.06 -10.19 31.30
N GLU A 248 6.92 -10.33 30.63
CA GLU A 248 6.67 -11.31 29.55
C GLU A 248 6.56 -10.69 28.16
N SER A 249 6.90 -9.38 27.99
CA SER A 249 6.82 -8.66 26.72
C SER A 249 7.98 -8.97 25.76
N SER A 250 9.02 -9.68 26.20
CA SER A 250 10.18 -10.03 25.39
C SER A 250 9.93 -11.28 24.53
N LEU A 251 10.78 -11.45 23.50
CA LEU A 251 10.87 -12.65 22.65
C LEU A 251 12.01 -13.58 23.07
N GLY A 252 12.43 -13.52 24.34
CA GLY A 252 13.51 -14.30 24.88
C GLY A 252 14.70 -13.46 25.32
N GLU A 253 15.78 -14.13 25.72
CA GLU A 253 16.96 -13.49 26.28
C GLU A 253 17.60 -12.48 25.32
N GLY A 254 17.93 -11.30 25.82
CA GLY A 254 18.55 -10.22 25.05
C GLY A 254 17.61 -9.45 24.11
N THR A 255 16.35 -9.86 23.97
CA THR A 255 15.38 -9.16 23.15
C THR A 255 14.57 -8.17 23.98
N LYS A 256 14.13 -7.09 23.36
CA LYS A 256 13.36 -6.04 24.05
C LYS A 256 12.27 -5.46 23.15
N LEU A 257 11.04 -5.39 23.64
CA LEU A 257 10.00 -4.58 23.03
C LEU A 257 10.37 -3.11 23.22
N VAL A 258 10.67 -2.41 22.11
CA VAL A 258 11.16 -1.01 22.13
C VAL A 258 10.06 0.01 21.87
N GLY A 259 8.92 -0.44 21.39
CA GLY A 259 7.77 0.41 21.14
C GLY A 259 6.81 -0.17 20.11
N MET A 260 5.83 0.64 19.77
CA MET A 260 4.82 0.32 18.75
C MET A 260 4.53 1.57 17.95
N PHE A 261 4.20 1.41 16.68
CA PHE A 261 3.72 2.50 15.85
C PHE A 261 2.47 2.08 15.08
N ARG A 262 1.77 3.04 14.51
CA ARG A 262 0.61 2.78 13.65
C ARG A 262 1.00 2.90 12.18
N ALA A 263 0.55 1.94 11.39
CA ALA A 263 0.62 1.97 9.94
C ALA A 263 -0.75 1.60 9.39
N HIS A 264 -1.37 2.47 8.62
CA HIS A 264 -2.68 2.23 8.00
C HIS A 264 -3.74 1.67 8.97
N GLY A 265 -3.78 2.20 10.21
CA GLY A 265 -4.73 1.77 11.24
C GLY A 265 -4.42 0.43 11.92
N ILE A 266 -3.30 -0.18 11.57
CA ILE A 266 -2.77 -1.38 12.22
C ILE A 266 -1.62 -0.98 13.16
N VAL A 267 -1.59 -1.58 14.34
CA VAL A 267 -0.49 -1.39 15.29
C VAL A 267 0.62 -2.39 14.99
N VAL A 268 1.84 -1.88 15.00
CA VAL A 268 3.05 -2.65 14.71
C VAL A 268 4.00 -2.57 15.90
N PRO A 269 4.00 -3.55 16.82
CA PRO A 269 5.03 -3.73 17.81
C PRO A 269 6.40 -3.99 17.18
N VAL A 270 7.45 -3.48 17.82
CA VAL A 270 8.84 -3.62 17.38
C VAL A 270 9.70 -4.11 18.51
N TRP A 271 10.43 -5.19 18.26
CA TRP A 271 11.45 -5.70 19.17
C TRP A 271 12.84 -5.43 18.61
N ASP A 272 13.73 -4.94 19.47
CA ASP A 272 15.16 -4.98 19.24
C ASP A 272 15.67 -6.37 19.57
N LEU A 273 16.53 -6.88 18.70
CA LEU A 273 17.14 -8.21 18.80
C LEU A 273 18.66 -8.07 18.90
N PRO A 274 19.36 -8.99 19.59
CA PRO A 274 20.82 -9.04 19.54
C PRO A 274 21.34 -9.24 18.12
N LEU A 275 22.45 -8.61 17.78
CA LEU A 275 23.09 -8.82 16.48
C LEU A 275 23.49 -10.31 16.32
N GLY A 276 23.12 -10.90 15.20
CA GLY A 276 23.32 -12.32 14.91
C GLY A 276 22.22 -13.23 15.47
N PHE A 277 21.12 -12.66 16.00
CA PHE A 277 19.97 -13.45 16.45
C PHE A 277 19.35 -14.22 15.29
N GLY A 278 19.07 -13.50 14.19
CA GLY A 278 18.57 -14.07 12.95
C GLY A 278 17.09 -14.43 12.95
N ALA A 279 16.50 -14.51 11.76
CA ALA A 279 15.06 -14.76 11.58
C ALA A 279 14.62 -16.12 12.16
N SER A 280 15.40 -17.17 11.93
CA SER A 280 15.04 -18.53 12.38
C SER A 280 14.95 -18.64 13.90
N ALA A 281 15.73 -17.85 14.63
CA ALA A 281 15.66 -17.84 16.09
C ALA A 281 14.43 -17.09 16.62
N CYS A 282 13.77 -16.27 15.77
CA CYS A 282 12.52 -15.60 16.12
C CYS A 282 11.30 -16.51 16.07
N GLU A 283 11.33 -17.61 15.31
CA GLU A 283 10.13 -18.41 15.00
C GLU A 283 9.43 -18.94 16.26
N ALA A 284 10.12 -19.70 17.08
CA ALA A 284 9.53 -20.27 18.30
C ALA A 284 9.14 -19.18 19.33
N PRO A 285 10.00 -18.18 19.65
CA PRO A 285 9.63 -17.11 20.55
C PRO A 285 8.44 -16.27 20.09
N ALA A 286 8.28 -16.05 18.78
CA ALA A 286 7.12 -15.33 18.24
C ALA A 286 5.82 -16.13 18.44
N ALA A 287 5.84 -17.46 18.18
CA ALA A 287 4.68 -18.31 18.42
C ALA A 287 4.30 -18.37 19.92
N GLU A 288 5.30 -18.44 20.81
CA GLU A 288 5.10 -18.39 22.27
C GLU A 288 4.53 -17.03 22.72
N PHE A 289 5.07 -15.91 22.17
CA PHE A 289 4.55 -14.58 22.46
C PHE A 289 3.10 -14.45 22.00
N MET A 290 2.74 -14.95 20.80
CA MET A 290 1.35 -14.93 20.33
C MET A 290 0.43 -15.70 21.29
N SER A 291 0.89 -16.82 21.85
CA SER A 291 0.12 -17.58 22.84
C SER A 291 -0.11 -16.78 24.13
N ARG A 292 0.93 -16.10 24.64
CA ARG A 292 0.81 -15.19 25.80
C ARG A 292 -0.10 -14.01 25.51
N LEU A 293 0.04 -13.40 24.32
CA LEU A 293 -0.78 -12.28 23.90
C LEU A 293 -2.27 -12.66 23.82
N ASN A 294 -2.57 -13.83 23.24
CA ASN A 294 -3.96 -14.32 23.16
C ASN A 294 -4.56 -14.56 24.56
N ALA A 295 -3.78 -15.09 25.49
CA ALA A 295 -4.22 -15.22 26.88
C ALA A 295 -4.47 -13.86 27.53
N ALA A 296 -3.58 -12.88 27.32
CA ALA A 296 -3.74 -11.53 27.84
C ALA A 296 -4.92 -10.76 27.19
N LEU A 297 -5.24 -11.04 25.93
CA LEU A 297 -6.41 -10.47 25.24
C LEU A 297 -7.72 -11.07 25.75
N ALA A 298 -7.72 -12.34 26.14
CA ALA A 298 -8.89 -13.02 26.70
C ALA A 298 -9.20 -12.60 28.16
N ASP A 299 -8.19 -12.09 28.87
CA ASP A 299 -8.36 -11.60 30.25
C ASP A 299 -9.06 -10.24 30.25
N SER A 300 -10.34 -10.23 30.63
CA SER A 300 -11.19 -9.03 30.69
C SER A 300 -11.01 -8.22 31.97
N THR A 301 -10.09 -8.60 32.86
CA THR A 301 -9.83 -7.80 34.06
C THR A 301 -9.18 -6.48 33.69
N CYS A 302 -9.81 -5.36 34.06
CA CYS A 302 -9.25 -4.03 33.85
C CYS A 302 -7.86 -3.96 34.46
N ALA A 303 -6.87 -3.54 33.64
CA ALA A 303 -5.60 -3.09 34.20
C ALA A 303 -5.89 -1.87 35.08
N ALA A 304 -5.64 -2.00 36.37
CA ALA A 304 -5.81 -0.95 37.36
C ALA A 304 -4.74 0.15 37.19
#